data_749ea6e982fba71fdbe645332c8afd91
#
_entry.id   749ea6e982fba71fdbe645332c8afd91
#
_cell.length_a   1.000
_cell.length_b   1.000
_cell.length_c   1.000
_cell.angle_alpha   90.00
_cell.angle_beta   90.00
_cell.angle_gamma   90.00
#
_symmetry.space_group_name_H-M   'P 1'
#
loop_
_entity.id
_entity.type
_entity.pdbx_description
1 polymer ?
#
loop_
_entity_poly.entity_id
_entity_poly.type
_entity_poly.pdbx_seq_one_letter_code
_entity_poly.pdbx_strand_id
1 'polypeptide(L)'
;GKSLRMKEKQYDKIDLLNQRIQDQLEILQKGQTLEKKRLLADLEKRKSDLLDLEDQLRSYEIDLNNKKTELEKLSIELVKREKRVNELEEIIANKDAVVKALKDKVAKALLGFKDKGLSVEQKDGKVYISMDAKLLFASGSTKVDAQGIKALKELAKVLEDQVDLEILVEGHTDTDKMKSSSHPADNWELSVLRATSVVKIMLKNSQMNPSTISASGRSEFIPIDPENKAKNRRIEVVLIPKLDELFEIINN
;
A
#
# COMPACT_ATOMS: atom_id res chain seq x y z
N GLY A 1 -27.53 16.14 -21.68
CA GLY A 1 -28.62 15.64 -22.54
C GLY A 1 -29.97 15.54 -21.85
N LYS A 2 -30.14 14.74 -20.77
CA LYS A 2 -31.46 14.57 -20.10
C LYS A 2 -31.91 15.82 -19.31
N SER A 3 -31.00 16.53 -18.67
CA SER A 3 -31.31 17.75 -17.89
C SER A 3 -31.76 18.93 -18.78
N LEU A 4 -31.12 19.13 -19.94
CA LEU A 4 -31.54 20.17 -20.90
C LEU A 4 -32.95 19.94 -21.42
N ARG A 5 -33.28 18.69 -21.81
CA ARG A 5 -34.62 18.31 -22.24
C ARG A 5 -35.71 18.47 -21.17
N MET A 6 -35.34 18.30 -19.88
CA MET A 6 -36.28 18.57 -18.79
C MET A 6 -36.54 20.09 -18.63
N LYS A 7 -35.50 20.92 -18.75
CA LYS A 7 -35.65 22.39 -18.72
C LYS A 7 -36.52 22.89 -19.90
N GLU A 8 -36.26 22.45 -21.12
CA GLU A 8 -37.09 22.79 -22.28
C GLU A 8 -38.56 22.46 -22.04
N LYS A 9 -38.86 21.24 -21.60
CA LYS A 9 -40.24 20.84 -21.27
C LYS A 9 -40.90 21.67 -20.16
N GLN A 10 -40.13 22.21 -19.22
CA GLN A 10 -40.65 23.08 -18.17
C GLN A 10 -40.92 24.50 -18.70
N TYR A 11 -40.05 25.06 -19.53
CA TYR A 11 -40.29 26.34 -20.20
C TYR A 11 -41.49 26.28 -21.13
N ASP A 12 -41.63 25.24 -21.94
CA ASP A 12 -42.82 25.02 -22.80
C ASP A 12 -44.11 24.98 -21.96
N LYS A 13 -44.05 24.37 -20.77
CA LYS A 13 -45.23 24.32 -19.88
C LYS A 13 -45.57 25.69 -19.28
N ILE A 14 -44.58 26.52 -18.98
CA ILE A 14 -44.75 27.90 -18.50
C ILE A 14 -45.33 28.77 -19.58
N ASP A 15 -44.84 28.68 -20.81
CA ASP A 15 -45.37 29.44 -21.96
C ASP A 15 -46.81 29.09 -22.27
N LEU A 16 -47.15 27.79 -22.26
CA LEU A 16 -48.53 27.33 -22.43
C LEU A 16 -49.48 27.86 -21.35
N LEU A 17 -49.02 27.94 -20.12
CA LEU A 17 -49.77 28.51 -19.01
C LEU A 17 -50.00 30.01 -19.16
N ASN A 18 -48.99 30.74 -19.58
CA ASN A 18 -49.09 32.20 -19.82
C ASN A 18 -50.08 32.50 -20.97
N GLN A 19 -50.08 31.72 -22.07
CA GLN A 19 -51.06 31.86 -23.13
C GLN A 19 -52.51 31.64 -22.62
N ARG A 20 -52.76 30.59 -21.84
CA ARG A 20 -54.06 30.32 -21.24
C ARG A 20 -54.53 31.44 -20.28
N ILE A 21 -53.64 32.06 -19.53
CA ILE A 21 -53.94 33.21 -18.69
C ILE A 21 -54.40 34.41 -19.53
N GLN A 22 -53.71 34.68 -20.64
CA GLN A 22 -54.09 35.75 -21.56
C GLN A 22 -55.47 35.53 -22.19
N ASP A 23 -55.77 34.34 -22.68
CA ASP A 23 -57.07 33.98 -23.22
C ASP A 23 -58.20 34.15 -22.21
N GLN A 24 -57.95 33.76 -20.94
CA GLN A 24 -58.93 33.96 -19.87
C GLN A 24 -59.16 35.43 -19.49
N LEU A 25 -58.13 36.26 -19.56
CA LEU A 25 -58.25 37.70 -19.36
C LEU A 25 -59.13 38.37 -20.41
N GLU A 26 -59.04 37.92 -21.68
CA GLU A 26 -59.84 38.42 -22.77
C GLU A 26 -61.36 38.11 -22.62
N ILE A 27 -61.67 36.88 -22.15
CA ILE A 27 -63.06 36.49 -21.83
C ILE A 27 -63.61 37.27 -20.63
N LEU A 28 -62.79 37.58 -19.61
CA LEU A 28 -63.17 38.39 -18.46
C LEU A 28 -63.56 39.82 -18.81
N GLN A 29 -62.95 40.40 -19.83
CA GLN A 29 -63.28 41.73 -20.32
C GLN A 29 -64.67 41.83 -20.97
N LYS A 30 -65.25 40.69 -21.35
CA LYS A 30 -66.57 40.59 -22.03
C LYS A 30 -67.81 40.40 -21.16
N GLY A 31 -67.66 40.36 -19.79
CA GLY A 31 -68.80 40.77 -18.96
C GLY A 31 -69.79 39.78 -18.33
N GLN A 32 -69.42 38.64 -17.66
CA GLN A 32 -70.35 37.90 -16.75
C GLN A 32 -69.86 37.86 -15.30
N THR A 33 -70.72 38.25 -14.32
CA THR A 33 -70.30 38.58 -12.96
C THR A 33 -69.92 37.38 -12.05
N LEU A 34 -70.49 36.20 -12.22
CA LEU A 34 -70.19 35.01 -11.37
C LEU A 34 -69.04 34.18 -11.94
N GLU A 35 -69.02 34.06 -13.23
CA GLU A 35 -67.96 33.41 -13.99
C GLU A 35 -66.67 34.20 -13.93
N LYS A 36 -66.75 35.52 -13.92
CA LYS A 36 -65.67 36.47 -13.68
C LYS A 36 -64.97 36.27 -12.34
N LYS A 37 -65.73 36.04 -11.23
CA LYS A 37 -65.16 35.73 -9.92
C LYS A 37 -64.42 34.39 -9.88
N ARG A 38 -65.00 33.35 -10.51
CA ARG A 38 -64.35 32.02 -10.62
C ARG A 38 -63.07 32.05 -11.43
N LEU A 39 -63.12 32.71 -12.57
CA LEU A 39 -61.96 32.87 -13.43
C LEU A 39 -60.85 33.70 -12.81
N LEU A 40 -61.17 34.76 -12.07
CA LEU A 40 -60.18 35.55 -11.31
C LEU A 40 -59.50 34.68 -10.23
N ALA A 41 -60.24 33.90 -9.49
CA ALA A 41 -59.69 33.00 -8.48
C ALA A 41 -58.81 31.90 -9.10
N ASP A 42 -59.23 31.32 -10.25
CA ASP A 42 -58.40 30.35 -10.99
C ASP A 42 -57.13 30.97 -11.55
N LEU A 43 -57.21 32.23 -12.01
CA LEU A 43 -56.10 33.00 -12.52
C LEU A 43 -55.08 33.33 -11.42
N GLU A 44 -55.54 33.76 -10.22
CA GLU A 44 -54.68 33.97 -9.07
C GLU A 44 -53.99 32.72 -8.63
N LYS A 45 -54.73 31.58 -8.59
CA LYS A 45 -54.15 30.29 -8.27
C LYS A 45 -53.06 29.87 -9.27
N ARG A 46 -53.35 29.98 -10.58
CA ARG A 46 -52.37 29.63 -11.63
C ARG A 46 -51.17 30.56 -11.62
N LYS A 47 -51.36 31.84 -11.25
CA LYS A 47 -50.26 32.77 -11.10
C LYS A 47 -49.36 32.39 -9.90
N SER A 48 -49.99 31.98 -8.80
CA SER A 48 -49.25 31.42 -7.66
C SER A 48 -48.47 30.18 -8.01
N ASP A 49 -49.12 29.20 -8.69
CA ASP A 49 -48.49 27.93 -9.12
C ASP A 49 -47.33 28.20 -10.09
N LEU A 50 -47.43 29.26 -10.92
CA LEU A 50 -46.32 29.67 -11.82
C LEU A 50 -45.13 30.23 -11.05
N LEU A 51 -45.37 31.09 -10.07
CA LEU A 51 -44.29 31.61 -9.24
C LEU A 51 -43.59 30.52 -8.46
N ASP A 52 -44.34 29.57 -7.88
CA ASP A 52 -43.78 28.43 -7.19
C ASP A 52 -42.92 27.55 -8.13
N LEU A 53 -43.36 27.38 -9.38
CA LEU A 53 -42.63 26.61 -10.37
C LEU A 53 -41.35 27.30 -10.84
N GLU A 54 -41.39 28.64 -10.98
CA GLU A 54 -40.21 29.46 -11.29
C GLU A 54 -39.16 29.41 -10.16
N ASP A 55 -39.59 29.48 -8.90
CA ASP A 55 -38.68 29.35 -7.75
C ASP A 55 -38.06 27.94 -7.67
N GLN A 56 -38.84 26.89 -7.94
CA GLN A 56 -38.29 25.53 -8.00
C GLN A 56 -37.28 25.38 -9.14
N LEU A 57 -37.55 25.93 -10.31
CA LEU A 57 -36.62 25.92 -11.44
C LEU A 57 -35.30 26.58 -11.09
N ARG A 58 -35.38 27.77 -10.45
CA ARG A 58 -34.20 28.52 -10.00
C ARG A 58 -33.38 27.73 -8.98
N SER A 59 -34.05 27.05 -8.06
CA SER A 59 -33.38 26.16 -7.08
C SER A 59 -32.65 25.00 -7.76
N TYR A 60 -33.31 24.35 -8.72
CA TYR A 60 -32.68 23.24 -9.49
C TYR A 60 -31.51 23.72 -10.37
N GLU A 61 -31.55 24.93 -10.88
CA GLU A 61 -30.43 25.51 -11.66
C GLU A 61 -29.18 25.71 -10.78
N ILE A 62 -29.39 26.24 -9.57
CA ILE A 62 -28.30 26.40 -8.60
C ILE A 62 -27.71 25.06 -8.22
N ASP A 63 -28.56 24.08 -7.90
CA ASP A 63 -28.11 22.74 -7.48
C ASP A 63 -27.36 22.02 -8.61
N LEU A 64 -27.86 22.14 -9.84
CA LEU A 64 -27.19 21.58 -11.03
C LEU A 64 -25.80 22.19 -11.24
N ASN A 65 -25.69 23.51 -11.08
CA ASN A 65 -24.41 24.20 -11.25
C ASN A 65 -23.40 23.80 -10.16
N ASN A 66 -23.87 23.66 -8.93
CA ASN A 66 -23.06 23.18 -7.81
C ASN A 66 -22.55 21.75 -8.07
N LYS A 67 -23.44 20.84 -8.48
CA LYS A 67 -23.05 19.46 -8.83
C LYS A 67 -22.11 19.37 -10.01
N LYS A 68 -22.25 20.26 -11.00
CA LYS A 68 -21.33 20.32 -12.14
C LYS A 68 -19.92 20.72 -11.69
N THR A 69 -19.80 21.75 -10.84
CA THR A 69 -18.51 22.18 -10.27
C THR A 69 -17.87 21.12 -9.39
N GLU A 70 -18.67 20.38 -8.63
CA GLU A 70 -18.19 19.27 -7.82
C GLU A 70 -17.66 18.12 -8.68
N LEU A 71 -18.40 17.73 -9.74
CA LEU A 71 -17.97 16.71 -10.70
C LEU A 71 -16.68 17.09 -11.43
N GLU A 72 -16.51 18.37 -11.80
CA GLU A 72 -15.27 18.86 -12.42
C GLU A 72 -14.08 18.71 -11.45
N LYS A 73 -14.25 19.06 -10.17
CA LYS A 73 -13.22 18.87 -9.14
C LYS A 73 -12.86 17.41 -8.93
N LEU A 74 -13.86 16.55 -8.80
CA LEU A 74 -13.67 15.10 -8.64
C LEU A 74 -12.98 14.48 -9.86
N SER A 75 -13.31 14.94 -11.07
CA SER A 75 -12.65 14.47 -12.31
C SER A 75 -11.15 14.81 -12.32
N ILE A 76 -10.80 16.03 -11.92
CA ILE A 76 -9.39 16.45 -11.82
C ILE A 76 -8.66 15.62 -10.75
N GLU A 77 -9.30 15.40 -9.61
CA GLU A 77 -8.71 14.57 -8.54
C GLU A 77 -8.53 13.12 -8.97
N LEU A 78 -9.49 12.55 -9.71
CA LEU A 78 -9.41 11.19 -10.25
C LEU A 78 -8.18 11.05 -11.16
N VAL A 79 -7.99 11.96 -12.11
CA VAL A 79 -6.83 11.93 -13.01
C VAL A 79 -5.51 12.01 -12.24
N LYS A 80 -5.45 12.85 -11.18
CA LYS A 80 -4.26 12.92 -10.31
C LYS A 80 -4.00 11.60 -9.59
N ARG A 81 -5.06 10.97 -9.08
CA ARG A 81 -4.94 9.68 -8.38
C ARG A 81 -4.54 8.56 -9.33
N GLU A 82 -5.12 8.50 -10.54
CA GLU A 82 -4.73 7.52 -11.56
C GLU A 82 -3.24 7.64 -11.93
N LYS A 83 -2.78 8.87 -12.15
CA LYS A 83 -1.35 9.11 -12.42
C LYS A 83 -0.47 8.60 -11.28
N ARG A 84 -0.86 8.90 -10.04
CA ARG A 84 -0.12 8.47 -8.85
C ARG A 84 -0.12 6.95 -8.67
N VAL A 85 -1.25 6.28 -8.95
CA VAL A 85 -1.33 4.81 -8.92
C VAL A 85 -0.36 4.21 -9.95
N ASN A 86 -0.35 4.72 -11.18
CA ASN A 86 0.55 4.24 -12.22
C ASN A 86 2.04 4.44 -11.85
N GLU A 87 2.39 5.58 -11.26
CA GLU A 87 3.76 5.84 -10.77
C GLU A 87 4.15 4.86 -9.66
N LEU A 88 3.25 4.58 -8.71
CA LEU A 88 3.48 3.61 -7.64
C LEU A 88 3.60 2.18 -8.18
N GLU A 89 2.77 1.78 -9.14
CA GLU A 89 2.85 0.46 -9.78
C GLU A 89 4.19 0.27 -10.52
N GLU A 90 4.68 1.29 -11.22
CA GLU A 90 5.97 1.26 -11.89
C GLU A 90 7.12 1.10 -10.88
N ILE A 91 7.10 1.83 -9.77
CA ILE A 91 8.11 1.71 -8.71
C ILE A 91 8.08 0.32 -8.08
N ILE A 92 6.89 -0.22 -7.77
CA ILE A 92 6.76 -1.57 -7.22
C ILE A 92 7.33 -2.61 -8.19
N ALA A 93 6.98 -2.54 -9.48
CA ALA A 93 7.48 -3.46 -10.49
C ALA A 93 9.03 -3.38 -10.61
N ASN A 94 9.58 -2.19 -10.58
CA ASN A 94 11.04 -1.99 -10.61
C ASN A 94 11.70 -2.55 -9.35
N LYS A 95 11.14 -2.32 -8.17
CA LYS A 95 11.66 -2.88 -6.89
C LYS A 95 11.60 -4.41 -6.89
N ASP A 96 10.51 -5.01 -7.36
CA ASP A 96 10.38 -6.47 -7.47
C ASP A 96 11.43 -7.07 -8.43
N ALA A 97 11.71 -6.40 -9.54
CA ALA A 97 12.75 -6.81 -10.47
C ALA A 97 14.15 -6.74 -9.83
N VAL A 98 14.45 -5.68 -9.08
CA VAL A 98 15.72 -5.51 -8.34
C VAL A 98 15.86 -6.60 -7.27
N VAL A 99 14.81 -6.86 -6.48
CA VAL A 99 14.81 -7.91 -5.44
C VAL A 99 15.02 -9.29 -6.04
N LYS A 100 14.38 -9.57 -7.17
CA LYS A 100 14.57 -10.82 -7.91
C LYS A 100 16.00 -10.98 -8.42
N ALA A 101 16.56 -9.95 -9.04
CA ALA A 101 17.94 -9.95 -9.50
C ALA A 101 18.94 -10.15 -8.35
N LEU A 102 18.70 -9.50 -7.20
CA LEU A 102 19.50 -9.69 -5.99
C LEU A 102 19.41 -11.13 -5.47
N LYS A 103 18.20 -11.69 -5.37
CA LYS A 103 18.01 -13.11 -5.01
C LYS A 103 18.81 -14.04 -5.91
N ASP A 104 18.72 -13.84 -7.24
CA ASP A 104 19.40 -14.69 -8.21
C ASP A 104 20.93 -14.55 -8.11
N LYS A 105 21.45 -13.34 -7.88
CA LYS A 105 22.87 -13.06 -7.66
C LYS A 105 23.38 -13.76 -6.40
N VAL A 106 22.64 -13.65 -5.29
CA VAL A 106 22.97 -14.31 -4.02
C VAL A 106 22.88 -15.84 -4.16
N ALA A 107 21.81 -16.36 -4.75
CA ALA A 107 21.63 -17.80 -4.95
C ALA A 107 22.77 -18.40 -5.80
N LYS A 108 23.22 -17.70 -6.84
CA LYS A 108 24.34 -18.11 -7.69
C LYS A 108 25.66 -18.15 -6.91
N ALA A 109 25.94 -17.12 -6.11
CA ALA A 109 27.18 -17.05 -5.30
C ALA A 109 27.22 -18.13 -4.22
N LEU A 110 26.07 -18.47 -3.65
CA LEU A 110 25.94 -19.46 -2.57
C LEU A 110 25.59 -20.87 -3.05
N LEU A 111 25.61 -21.14 -4.36
CA LEU A 111 25.22 -22.43 -4.93
C LEU A 111 25.98 -23.64 -4.31
N GLY A 112 27.28 -23.46 -4.01
CA GLY A 112 28.11 -24.51 -3.39
C GLY A 112 27.74 -24.87 -1.93
N PHE A 113 26.78 -24.17 -1.33
CA PHE A 113 26.32 -24.38 0.03
C PHE A 113 24.85 -24.87 0.11
N LYS A 114 24.15 -24.96 -1.03
CA LYS A 114 22.73 -25.34 -1.08
C LYS A 114 22.47 -26.71 -0.43
N ASP A 115 23.27 -27.69 -0.72
CA ASP A 115 23.14 -29.06 -0.17
C ASP A 115 23.65 -29.20 1.28
N LYS A 116 24.10 -28.06 1.87
CA LYS A 116 24.65 -27.99 3.23
C LYS A 116 23.75 -27.24 4.21
N GLY A 117 22.47 -27.07 3.86
CA GLY A 117 21.50 -26.38 4.70
C GLY A 117 21.48 -24.87 4.51
N LEU A 118 21.69 -24.40 3.26
CA LEU A 118 21.50 -23.00 2.88
C LEU A 118 20.39 -22.91 1.84
N SER A 119 19.42 -22.03 2.08
CA SER A 119 18.36 -21.68 1.11
C SER A 119 18.29 -20.17 0.89
N VAL A 120 17.80 -19.77 -0.29
CA VAL A 120 17.58 -18.36 -0.64
C VAL A 120 16.18 -18.22 -1.22
N GLU A 121 15.34 -17.48 -0.53
CA GLU A 121 13.94 -17.29 -0.88
C GLU A 121 13.58 -15.80 -0.98
N GLN A 122 12.63 -15.49 -1.86
CA GLN A 122 12.03 -14.15 -1.92
C GLN A 122 10.62 -14.21 -1.34
N LYS A 123 10.34 -13.34 -0.38
CA LYS A 123 9.03 -13.24 0.24
C LYS A 123 8.79 -11.80 0.69
N ASP A 124 7.57 -11.28 0.43
CA ASP A 124 7.12 -9.96 0.87
C ASP A 124 8.11 -8.82 0.51
N GLY A 125 8.64 -8.84 -0.72
CA GLY A 125 9.58 -7.82 -1.21
C GLY A 125 10.97 -7.88 -0.56
N LYS A 126 11.31 -8.96 0.16
CA LYS A 126 12.61 -9.17 0.83
C LYS A 126 13.26 -10.47 0.34
N VAL A 127 14.57 -10.57 0.51
CA VAL A 127 15.31 -11.83 0.26
C VAL A 127 15.74 -12.40 1.60
N TYR A 128 15.34 -13.63 1.84
CA TYR A 128 15.69 -14.42 3.03
C TYR A 128 16.76 -15.42 2.65
N ILE A 129 17.90 -15.35 3.31
CA ILE A 129 18.99 -16.34 3.20
C ILE A 129 19.01 -17.10 4.51
N SER A 130 18.44 -18.31 4.51
CA SER A 130 18.41 -19.17 5.68
C SER A 130 19.59 -20.12 5.66
N MET A 131 20.28 -20.21 6.78
CA MET A 131 21.46 -21.08 6.97
C MET A 131 21.27 -21.92 8.22
N ASP A 132 21.29 -23.23 8.08
CA ASP A 132 21.25 -24.15 9.21
C ASP A 132 22.37 -23.82 10.21
N ALA A 133 22.05 -23.84 11.50
CA ALA A 133 23.06 -23.60 12.53
C ALA A 133 24.26 -24.56 12.44
N LYS A 134 24.04 -25.79 11.96
CA LYS A 134 25.11 -26.78 11.76
C LYS A 134 26.14 -26.36 10.71
N LEU A 135 25.75 -25.56 9.72
CA LEU A 135 26.66 -25.02 8.71
C LEU A 135 27.60 -23.98 9.32
N LEU A 136 27.13 -23.26 10.32
CA LEU A 136 27.80 -22.10 10.86
C LEU A 136 28.50 -22.37 12.20
N PHE A 137 27.94 -23.24 13.05
CA PHE A 137 28.35 -23.38 14.44
C PHE A 137 28.42 -24.85 14.91
N ALA A 138 29.37 -25.16 15.76
CA ALA A 138 29.29 -26.34 16.57
C ALA A 138 28.14 -26.24 17.61
N SER A 139 27.71 -27.37 18.16
CA SER A 139 26.63 -27.45 19.15
C SER A 139 26.91 -26.54 20.34
N GLY A 140 25.95 -25.67 20.71
CA GLY A 140 26.09 -24.72 21.81
C GLY A 140 27.07 -23.57 21.58
N SER A 141 27.82 -23.57 20.48
CA SER A 141 28.84 -22.56 20.17
C SER A 141 28.22 -21.30 19.55
N THR A 142 28.83 -20.16 19.84
CA THR A 142 28.62 -18.88 19.17
C THR A 142 29.76 -18.52 18.20
N LYS A 143 30.83 -19.33 18.17
CA LYS A 143 31.97 -19.18 17.27
C LYS A 143 31.65 -19.86 15.93
N VAL A 144 31.75 -19.11 14.84
CA VAL A 144 31.48 -19.63 13.47
C VAL A 144 32.62 -20.51 13.01
N ASP A 145 32.27 -21.67 12.44
CA ASP A 145 33.22 -22.65 11.90
C ASP A 145 33.79 -22.20 10.54
N ALA A 146 34.91 -22.84 10.14
CA ALA A 146 35.61 -22.47 8.91
C ALA A 146 34.75 -22.54 7.66
N GLN A 147 33.79 -23.48 7.58
CA GLN A 147 32.86 -23.63 6.47
C GLN A 147 31.81 -22.49 6.45
N GLY A 148 31.29 -22.15 7.61
CA GLY A 148 30.39 -20.98 7.78
C GLY A 148 31.08 -19.69 7.41
N ILE A 149 32.35 -19.50 7.82
CA ILE A 149 33.13 -18.31 7.45
C ILE A 149 33.26 -18.19 5.91
N LYS A 150 33.46 -19.30 5.18
CA LYS A 150 33.52 -19.27 3.71
C LYS A 150 32.19 -18.82 3.10
N ALA A 151 31.07 -19.38 3.55
CA ALA A 151 29.74 -18.99 3.06
C ALA A 151 29.45 -17.49 3.34
N LEU A 152 29.76 -17.02 4.55
CA LEU A 152 29.54 -15.63 4.95
C LEU A 152 30.44 -14.64 4.17
N LYS A 153 31.69 -15.05 3.81
CA LYS A 153 32.58 -14.26 2.96
C LYS A 153 32.01 -14.09 1.55
N GLU A 154 31.52 -15.17 0.94
CA GLU A 154 30.91 -15.09 -0.40
C GLU A 154 29.64 -14.23 -0.37
N LEU A 155 28.80 -14.38 0.66
CA LEU A 155 27.63 -13.53 0.84
C LEU A 155 28.01 -12.06 1.01
N ALA A 156 28.99 -11.77 1.88
CA ALA A 156 29.44 -10.41 2.16
C ALA A 156 29.96 -9.70 0.91
N LYS A 157 30.72 -10.39 0.05
CA LYS A 157 31.21 -9.86 -1.24
C LYS A 157 30.09 -9.52 -2.22
N VAL A 158 29.01 -10.30 -2.22
CA VAL A 158 27.86 -10.02 -3.10
C VAL A 158 27.09 -8.78 -2.63
N LEU A 159 27.09 -8.54 -1.32
CA LEU A 159 26.31 -7.47 -0.69
C LEU A 159 27.09 -6.16 -0.53
N GLU A 160 28.41 -6.15 -0.60
CA GLU A 160 29.23 -4.94 -0.35
C GLU A 160 28.93 -3.79 -1.32
N ASP A 161 28.56 -4.10 -2.58
CA ASP A 161 28.20 -3.11 -3.61
C ASP A 161 26.71 -2.68 -3.56
N GLN A 162 25.93 -3.22 -2.65
CA GLN A 162 24.49 -2.95 -2.57
C GLN A 162 24.23 -1.83 -1.55
N VAL A 163 24.16 -0.59 -2.02
CA VAL A 163 24.00 0.60 -1.16
C VAL A 163 22.57 0.81 -0.62
N ASP A 164 21.57 0.33 -1.37
CA ASP A 164 20.15 0.55 -1.06
C ASP A 164 19.51 -0.63 -0.32
N LEU A 165 20.29 -1.27 0.55
CA LEU A 165 19.81 -2.39 1.36
C LEU A 165 20.01 -2.12 2.86
N GLU A 166 19.03 -2.55 3.63
CA GLU A 166 19.20 -2.86 5.05
C GLU A 166 19.35 -4.38 5.23
N ILE A 167 20.29 -4.78 6.05
CA ILE A 167 20.60 -6.18 6.30
C ILE A 167 20.28 -6.48 7.75
N LEU A 168 19.34 -7.37 8.00
CA LEU A 168 19.00 -7.86 9.31
C LEU A 168 19.46 -9.30 9.46
N VAL A 169 20.33 -9.59 10.42
CA VAL A 169 20.76 -10.95 10.74
C VAL A 169 19.99 -11.42 11.96
N GLU A 170 19.15 -12.44 11.78
CA GLU A 170 18.34 -13.02 12.85
C GLU A 170 18.82 -14.40 13.26
N GLY A 171 19.02 -14.60 14.56
CA GLY A 171 19.33 -15.90 15.14
C GLY A 171 18.07 -16.59 15.67
N HIS A 172 17.91 -17.88 15.38
CA HIS A 172 16.81 -18.71 15.85
C HIS A 172 17.34 -19.98 16.51
N THR A 173 16.65 -20.43 17.54
CA THR A 173 16.91 -21.71 18.23
C THR A 173 15.73 -22.66 18.09
N ASP A 174 15.88 -23.86 18.58
CA ASP A 174 14.75 -24.75 18.84
C ASP A 174 14.26 -24.58 20.29
N THR A 175 13.28 -25.40 20.67
CA THR A 175 12.65 -25.41 21.99
C THR A 175 13.49 -26.09 23.09
N ASP A 176 14.65 -26.67 22.76
CA ASP A 176 15.52 -27.26 23.74
C ASP A 176 16.16 -26.17 24.58
N LYS A 177 15.93 -26.23 25.89
CA LYS A 177 16.50 -25.25 26.81
C LYS A 177 18.01 -25.37 26.85
N MET A 178 18.67 -24.24 26.63
CA MET A 178 20.10 -24.17 26.86
C MET A 178 20.38 -24.30 28.38
N LYS A 179 21.25 -25.23 28.71
CA LYS A 179 21.72 -25.45 30.09
C LYS A 179 23.18 -25.08 30.13
N SER A 180 23.49 -23.87 30.54
CA SER A 180 24.86 -23.41 30.72
C SER A 180 24.96 -22.63 32.02
N SER A 181 26.08 -22.81 32.74
CA SER A 181 26.44 -21.99 33.90
C SER A 181 27.23 -20.74 33.50
N SER A 182 27.48 -20.56 32.23
CA SER A 182 28.20 -19.43 31.64
C SER A 182 27.43 -18.86 30.43
N HIS A 183 27.93 -17.79 29.81
CA HIS A 183 27.34 -17.23 28.60
C HIS A 183 27.60 -18.11 27.36
N PRO A 184 26.57 -18.35 26.48
CA PRO A 184 25.20 -17.90 26.59
C PRO A 184 24.39 -18.66 27.66
N ALA A 185 23.58 -17.94 28.46
CA ALA A 185 22.81 -18.51 29.55
C ALA A 185 21.49 -19.16 29.10
N ASP A 186 20.88 -18.63 28.04
CA ASP A 186 19.59 -19.07 27.49
C ASP A 186 19.52 -18.98 25.98
N ASN A 187 18.36 -19.36 25.39
CA ASN A 187 18.10 -19.32 23.95
C ASN A 187 18.04 -17.90 23.39
N TRP A 188 17.63 -16.92 24.17
CA TRP A 188 17.66 -15.51 23.74
C TRP A 188 19.10 -15.05 23.54
N GLU A 189 19.93 -15.25 24.55
CA GLU A 189 21.33 -14.84 24.50
C GLU A 189 22.08 -15.61 23.40
N LEU A 190 21.85 -16.94 23.27
CA LEU A 190 22.46 -17.74 22.21
C LEU A 190 22.11 -17.22 20.83
N SER A 191 20.84 -16.90 20.58
CA SER A 191 20.38 -16.44 19.28
C SER A 191 20.98 -15.07 18.91
N VAL A 192 21.02 -14.12 19.85
CA VAL A 192 21.63 -12.78 19.65
C VAL A 192 23.13 -12.87 19.42
N LEU A 193 23.86 -13.64 20.24
CA LEU A 193 25.31 -13.78 20.11
C LEU A 193 25.73 -14.45 18.80
N ARG A 194 24.94 -15.42 18.31
CA ARG A 194 25.16 -16.05 17.01
C ARG A 194 24.96 -15.07 15.87
N ALA A 195 23.85 -14.30 15.88
CA ALA A 195 23.59 -13.26 14.90
C ALA A 195 24.72 -12.19 14.89
N THR A 196 25.14 -11.75 16.07
CA THR A 196 26.25 -10.78 16.22
C THR A 196 27.57 -11.33 15.68
N SER A 197 27.86 -12.63 15.88
CA SER A 197 29.05 -13.27 15.35
C SER A 197 29.06 -13.30 13.82
N VAL A 198 27.92 -13.53 13.21
CA VAL A 198 27.74 -13.46 11.74
C VAL A 198 27.98 -12.05 11.23
N VAL A 199 27.33 -11.03 11.83
CA VAL A 199 27.53 -9.61 11.48
C VAL A 199 29.03 -9.23 11.52
N LYS A 200 29.73 -9.58 12.61
CA LYS A 200 31.17 -9.28 12.74
C LYS A 200 32.01 -9.92 11.65
N ILE A 201 31.67 -11.15 11.20
CA ILE A 201 32.38 -11.84 10.13
C ILE A 201 32.10 -11.17 8.78
N MET A 202 30.86 -10.81 8.51
CA MET A 202 30.49 -10.13 7.28
C MET A 202 31.20 -8.76 7.16
N LEU A 203 31.14 -7.94 8.19
CA LEU A 203 31.81 -6.63 8.23
C LEU A 203 33.34 -6.74 8.11
N LYS A 204 33.96 -7.76 8.73
CA LYS A 204 35.42 -7.98 8.65
C LYS A 204 35.87 -8.37 7.23
N ASN A 205 34.99 -8.93 6.40
CA ASN A 205 35.37 -9.51 5.09
C ASN A 205 34.73 -8.75 3.91
N SER A 206 34.23 -7.54 4.12
CA SER A 206 33.65 -6.68 3.09
C SER A 206 33.83 -5.22 3.44
N GLN A 207 33.53 -4.34 2.51
CA GLN A 207 33.49 -2.89 2.67
C GLN A 207 32.07 -2.37 2.96
N MET A 208 31.16 -3.25 3.43
CA MET A 208 29.78 -2.86 3.75
C MET A 208 29.76 -1.76 4.83
N ASN A 209 28.81 -0.83 4.68
CA ASN A 209 28.60 0.20 5.69
C ASN A 209 28.02 -0.44 6.96
N PRO A 210 28.67 -0.32 8.13
CA PRO A 210 28.16 -0.89 9.38
C PRO A 210 26.79 -0.36 9.82
N SER A 211 26.37 0.82 9.36
CA SER A 211 25.06 1.39 9.69
C SER A 211 23.89 0.69 8.99
N THR A 212 24.15 -0.10 7.94
CA THR A 212 23.11 -0.81 7.17
C THR A 212 22.89 -2.24 7.62
N ILE A 213 23.66 -2.75 8.58
CA ILE A 213 23.55 -4.12 9.07
C ILE A 213 23.26 -4.15 10.57
N SER A 214 22.31 -4.99 10.96
CA SER A 214 21.90 -5.19 12.36
C SER A 214 21.83 -6.66 12.73
N ALA A 215 21.90 -6.96 14.03
CA ALA A 215 21.77 -8.30 14.58
C ALA A 215 20.57 -8.38 15.54
N SER A 216 19.77 -9.43 15.43
CA SER A 216 18.62 -9.71 16.28
C SER A 216 18.60 -11.18 16.71
N GLY A 217 18.04 -11.46 17.88
CA GLY A 217 17.73 -12.81 18.33
C GLY A 217 16.22 -13.02 18.41
N ARG A 218 15.75 -14.20 18.07
CA ARG A 218 14.34 -14.59 18.12
C ARG A 218 14.06 -15.76 19.06
N SER A 219 15.12 -16.30 19.68
CA SER A 219 15.00 -17.51 20.52
C SER A 219 14.28 -18.65 19.77
N GLU A 220 13.40 -19.40 20.43
CA GLU A 220 12.58 -20.48 19.87
C GLU A 220 11.20 -20.06 19.36
N PHE A 221 10.85 -18.76 19.42
CA PHE A 221 9.46 -18.30 19.25
C PHE A 221 8.99 -18.15 17.79
N ILE A 222 9.89 -18.32 16.82
CA ILE A 222 9.55 -18.26 15.40
C ILE A 222 10.04 -19.56 14.71
N PRO A 223 9.39 -20.71 14.95
CA PRO A 223 9.73 -21.97 14.29
C PRO A 223 9.29 -21.93 12.82
N ILE A 224 10.10 -22.51 11.93
CA ILE A 224 9.71 -22.81 10.53
C ILE A 224 8.93 -24.12 10.48
N ASP A 225 9.34 -25.10 11.28
CA ASP A 225 8.77 -26.43 11.31
C ASP A 225 8.64 -26.86 12.79
N PRO A 226 7.41 -26.90 13.34
CA PRO A 226 7.19 -27.22 14.74
C PRO A 226 7.72 -28.60 15.16
N GLU A 227 7.81 -29.53 14.21
CA GLU A 227 8.25 -30.90 14.48
C GLU A 227 9.75 -31.13 14.19
N ASN A 228 10.36 -30.25 13.40
CA ASN A 228 11.77 -30.38 13.00
C ASN A 228 12.67 -29.36 13.67
N LYS A 229 13.16 -29.67 14.87
CA LYS A 229 14.07 -28.81 15.62
C LYS A 229 15.32 -28.39 14.84
N ALA A 230 15.82 -29.23 13.93
CA ALA A 230 17.03 -28.93 13.17
C ALA A 230 16.82 -27.73 12.22
N LYS A 231 15.66 -27.65 11.58
CA LYS A 231 15.30 -26.51 10.72
C LYS A 231 15.12 -25.22 11.51
N ASN A 232 14.65 -25.33 12.77
CA ASN A 232 14.43 -24.18 13.61
C ASN A 232 15.74 -23.54 14.12
N ARG A 233 16.80 -24.36 14.29
CA ARG A 233 18.15 -23.88 14.60
C ARG A 233 18.81 -23.31 13.34
N ARG A 234 18.63 -22.03 13.11
CA ARG A 234 19.10 -21.35 11.89
C ARG A 234 19.54 -19.91 12.17
N ILE A 235 20.26 -19.38 11.21
CA ILE A 235 20.47 -17.94 11.05
C ILE A 235 19.77 -17.51 9.76
N GLU A 236 19.00 -16.47 9.84
CA GLU A 236 18.43 -15.81 8.65
C GLU A 236 19.13 -14.46 8.41
N VAL A 237 19.64 -14.28 7.20
CA VAL A 237 20.08 -12.96 6.74
C VAL A 237 18.97 -12.42 5.84
N VAL A 238 18.30 -11.40 6.32
CA VAL A 238 17.17 -10.76 5.64
C VAL A 238 17.66 -9.50 4.94
N LEU A 239 17.53 -9.46 3.62
CA LEU A 239 17.87 -8.31 2.81
C LEU A 239 16.60 -7.49 2.57
N ILE A 240 16.59 -6.27 3.03
CA ILE A 240 15.44 -5.37 3.00
C ILE A 240 15.78 -4.19 2.09
N PRO A 241 15.20 -4.10 0.89
CA PRO A 241 15.38 -2.95 0.02
C PRO A 241 14.82 -1.68 0.67
N LYS A 242 15.54 -0.57 0.56
CA LYS A 242 15.02 0.73 0.99
C LYS A 242 13.89 1.19 0.09
N LEU A 243 12.84 1.70 0.70
CA LEU A 243 11.62 2.15 0.02
C LEU A 243 11.48 3.69 0.06
N ASP A 244 12.59 4.42 0.19
CA ASP A 244 12.59 5.87 0.40
C ASP A 244 11.84 6.62 -0.71
N GLU A 245 12.03 6.24 -1.99
CA GLU A 245 11.31 6.80 -3.14
C GLU A 245 9.77 6.60 -3.06
N LEU A 246 9.32 5.49 -2.48
CA LEU A 246 7.90 5.18 -2.32
C LEU A 246 7.28 6.09 -1.25
N PHE A 247 8.02 6.36 -0.17
CA PHE A 247 7.56 7.27 0.89
C PHE A 247 7.54 8.73 0.43
N GLU A 248 8.46 9.17 -0.43
CA GLU A 248 8.44 10.51 -1.01
C GLU A 248 7.17 10.75 -1.84
N ILE A 249 6.76 9.78 -2.65
CA ILE A 249 5.52 9.87 -3.46
C ILE A 249 4.26 9.82 -2.57
N ILE A 250 4.25 9.03 -1.51
CA ILE A 250 3.08 8.91 -0.63
C ILE A 250 2.85 10.21 0.17
N ASN A 251 3.90 10.93 0.51
CA ASN A 251 3.85 12.13 1.36
C ASN A 251 3.67 13.44 0.58
N ASN A 252 3.80 13.44 -0.75
CA ASN A 252 3.57 14.57 -1.65
C ASN A 252 2.19 14.46 -2.35
#